data_52a365380ffacc3b77074439c23e86a5
#
_entry.id   52a365380ffacc3b77074439c23e86a5
#
_cell.length_a   1.000
_cell.length_b   1.000
_cell.length_c   1.000
_cell.angle_alpha   90.00
_cell.angle_beta   90.00
_cell.angle_gamma   90.00
#
_symmetry.space_group_name_H-M   'P 1'
#
loop_
_entity.id
_entity.type
_entity.pdbx_description
1 polymer ?
#
loop_
_entity_poly.entity_id
_entity_poly.type
_entity_poly.pdbx_seq_one_letter_code
_entity_poly.pdbx_strand_id
1 'polypeptide(L)'
;MSVKHTNEEYFAALKDAAAKGDIDASWVLASAYADGFVMRENGAWFSVRKNRARAERLYRIVAKTKLRDVILGLAGVQKDLGEALRLERKAWRMGIVEAANNIAMTYSMMGRPKMCFSWLNRGYAIDPASCAYHLALCFLVGYGTARSPEKASRLFNRVIRNEWECPDGLECAAKFLEMIEEGEFPKASRSGRSIGSVRPKLH
;
A
#
# COMPACT_ATOMS: atom_id res chain seq x y z
N MET A 1 36.90 -5.09 13.92
CA MET A 1 36.66 -4.03 12.90
C MET A 1 35.45 -4.46 12.07
N SER A 2 34.31 -3.78 12.21
CA SER A 2 33.13 -4.06 11.41
C SER A 2 33.34 -3.47 10.01
N VAL A 3 33.43 -4.31 8.99
CA VAL A 3 33.46 -3.87 7.59
C VAL A 3 32.11 -3.26 7.28
N LYS A 4 32.06 -1.93 7.16
CA LYS A 4 30.85 -1.24 6.66
C LYS A 4 30.79 -1.47 5.16
N HIS A 5 30.01 -2.46 4.73
CA HIS A 5 29.68 -2.62 3.31
C HIS A 5 28.86 -1.41 2.84
N THR A 6 29.15 -0.93 1.64
CA THR A 6 28.30 0.06 0.97
C THR A 6 26.95 -0.58 0.60
N ASN A 7 25.90 0.21 0.43
CA ASN A 7 24.60 -0.29 -0.02
C ASN A 7 24.68 -1.00 -1.37
N GLU A 8 25.60 -0.57 -2.23
CA GLU A 8 25.84 -1.20 -3.53
C GLU A 8 26.44 -2.60 -3.38
N GLU A 9 27.44 -2.76 -2.52
CA GLU A 9 28.06 -4.05 -2.19
C GLU A 9 27.04 -4.98 -1.53
N TYR A 10 26.25 -4.48 -0.60
CA TYR A 10 25.17 -5.24 0.03
C TYR A 10 24.14 -5.73 -1.00
N PHE A 11 23.72 -4.86 -1.92
CA PHE A 11 22.75 -5.22 -2.97
C PHE A 11 23.35 -6.21 -3.98
N ALA A 12 24.66 -6.13 -4.26
CA ALA A 12 25.37 -7.11 -5.08
C ALA A 12 25.43 -8.48 -4.38
N ALA A 13 25.73 -8.50 -3.08
CA ALA A 13 25.73 -9.71 -2.28
C ALA A 13 24.35 -10.38 -2.22
N LEU A 14 23.28 -9.59 -2.07
CA LEU A 14 21.91 -10.09 -2.12
C LEU A 14 21.58 -10.76 -3.47
N LYS A 15 22.04 -10.18 -4.58
CA LYS A 15 21.85 -10.77 -5.91
C LYS A 15 22.56 -12.10 -6.06
N ASP A 16 23.80 -12.19 -5.55
CA ASP A 16 24.58 -13.43 -5.58
C ASP A 16 23.94 -14.52 -4.71
N ALA A 17 23.53 -14.18 -3.48
CA ALA A 17 22.83 -15.08 -2.58
C ALA A 17 21.52 -15.59 -3.18
N ALA A 18 20.70 -14.71 -3.74
CA ALA A 18 19.45 -15.08 -4.41
C ALA A 18 19.68 -15.99 -5.63
N ALA A 19 20.76 -15.75 -6.41
CA ALA A 19 21.15 -16.59 -7.53
C ALA A 19 21.57 -18.02 -7.08
N LYS A 20 22.11 -18.14 -5.87
CA LYS A 20 22.45 -19.41 -5.22
C LYS A 20 21.24 -20.08 -4.54
N GLY A 21 20.05 -19.48 -4.62
CA GLY A 21 18.82 -20.07 -4.10
C GLY A 21 18.44 -19.60 -2.68
N ASP A 22 19.09 -18.59 -2.13
CA ASP A 22 18.74 -18.02 -0.84
C ASP A 22 17.34 -17.36 -0.95
N ILE A 23 16.41 -17.87 -0.12
CA ILE A 23 15.01 -17.44 -0.14
C ILE A 23 14.82 -16.07 0.51
N ASP A 24 15.56 -15.77 1.56
CA ASP A 24 15.46 -14.48 2.25
C ASP A 24 16.08 -13.36 1.41
N ALA A 25 17.21 -13.60 0.77
CA ALA A 25 17.79 -12.69 -0.20
C ALA A 25 16.83 -12.46 -1.39
N SER A 26 16.17 -13.50 -1.87
CA SER A 26 15.16 -13.40 -2.92
C SER A 26 13.96 -12.55 -2.49
N TRP A 27 13.52 -12.63 -1.23
CA TRP A 27 12.45 -11.82 -0.69
C TRP A 27 12.84 -10.34 -0.63
N VAL A 28 13.99 -10.03 -0.02
CA VAL A 28 14.50 -8.64 0.08
C VAL A 28 14.63 -8.01 -1.31
N LEU A 29 15.19 -8.73 -2.27
CA LEU A 29 15.29 -8.26 -3.66
C LEU A 29 13.92 -8.07 -4.32
N ALA A 30 12.96 -8.96 -4.05
CA ALA A 30 11.62 -8.82 -4.58
C ALA A 30 10.97 -7.52 -4.12
N SER A 31 11.06 -7.20 -2.82
CA SER A 31 10.54 -5.95 -2.26
C SER A 31 11.27 -4.74 -2.84
N ALA A 32 12.60 -4.79 -2.92
CA ALA A 32 13.40 -3.71 -3.50
C ALA A 32 13.01 -3.41 -4.97
N TYR A 33 12.75 -4.43 -5.77
CA TYR A 33 12.28 -4.24 -7.15
C TYR A 33 10.80 -3.87 -7.25
N ALA A 34 9.96 -4.25 -6.28
CA ALA A 34 8.55 -3.89 -6.27
C ALA A 34 8.36 -2.40 -5.99
N ASP A 35 9.04 -1.89 -5.00
CA ASP A 35 8.88 -0.51 -4.53
C ASP A 35 9.84 0.45 -5.22
N GLY A 36 11.04 -0.01 -5.53
CA GLY A 36 12.17 0.83 -5.89
C GLY A 36 12.60 1.68 -4.69
N PHE A 37 13.82 2.10 -4.65
CA PHE A 37 14.25 3.07 -3.65
C PHE A 37 15.46 3.88 -4.13
N VAL A 38 15.62 5.03 -3.51
CA VAL A 38 16.79 5.90 -3.67
C VAL A 38 17.30 6.24 -2.29
N MET A 39 18.57 6.06 -2.07
CA MET A 39 19.23 6.46 -0.82
C MET A 39 20.58 7.10 -1.10
N ARG A 40 21.01 7.95 -0.16
CA ARG A 40 22.31 8.60 -0.22
C ARG A 40 23.22 8.00 0.85
N GLU A 41 24.36 7.52 0.44
CA GLU A 41 25.37 6.95 1.35
C GLU A 41 26.74 7.50 1.00
N ASN A 42 27.47 7.99 2.00
CA ASN A 42 28.85 8.53 1.86
C ASN A 42 28.98 9.55 0.71
N GLY A 43 27.95 10.38 0.48
CA GLY A 43 27.94 11.36 -0.60
C GLY A 43 27.54 10.82 -1.98
N ALA A 44 27.50 9.52 -2.19
CA ALA A 44 27.06 8.88 -3.41
C ALA A 44 25.55 8.53 -3.38
N TRP A 45 24.90 8.55 -4.54
CA TRP A 45 23.53 8.11 -4.70
C TRP A 45 23.49 6.65 -5.11
N PHE A 46 22.77 5.83 -4.33
CA PHE A 46 22.42 4.47 -4.68
C PHE A 46 20.92 4.38 -4.95
N SER A 47 20.54 3.76 -6.06
CA SER A 47 19.13 3.60 -6.41
C SER A 47 18.82 2.23 -7.00
N VAL A 48 17.68 1.67 -6.61
CA VAL A 48 17.11 0.48 -7.24
C VAL A 48 15.89 0.91 -8.04
N ARG A 49 15.95 0.74 -9.36
CA ARG A 49 14.81 1.00 -10.22
C ARG A 49 13.70 -0.02 -10.00
N LYS A 50 12.49 0.49 -9.83
CA LYS A 50 11.29 -0.34 -9.81
C LYS A 50 11.23 -1.26 -11.04
N ASN A 51 11.09 -2.57 -10.79
CA ASN A 51 11.02 -3.58 -11.85
C ASN A 51 10.03 -4.67 -11.46
N ARG A 52 8.78 -4.47 -11.84
CA ARG A 52 7.65 -5.33 -11.52
C ARG A 52 7.87 -6.79 -11.95
N ALA A 53 8.43 -7.01 -13.13
CA ALA A 53 8.66 -8.36 -13.65
C ALA A 53 9.73 -9.14 -12.86
N ARG A 54 10.81 -8.44 -12.43
CA ARG A 54 11.82 -9.06 -11.54
C ARG A 54 11.23 -9.33 -10.17
N ALA A 55 10.49 -8.40 -9.60
CA ALA A 55 9.81 -8.56 -8.31
C ALA A 55 8.86 -9.77 -8.35
N GLU A 56 8.00 -9.87 -9.35
CA GLU A 56 7.06 -10.97 -9.50
C GLU A 56 7.77 -12.33 -9.58
N ARG A 57 8.84 -12.43 -10.39
CA ARG A 57 9.61 -13.68 -10.50
C ARG A 57 10.20 -14.11 -9.15
N LEU A 58 10.79 -13.16 -8.40
CA LEU A 58 11.37 -13.43 -7.08
C LEU A 58 10.30 -13.79 -6.05
N TYR A 59 9.19 -13.04 -6.00
CA TYR A 59 8.07 -13.38 -5.12
C TYR A 59 7.49 -14.77 -5.41
N ARG A 60 7.44 -15.21 -6.67
CA ARG A 60 7.01 -16.57 -7.03
C ARG A 60 7.97 -17.65 -6.53
N ILE A 61 9.28 -17.36 -6.48
CA ILE A 61 10.27 -18.27 -5.88
C ILE A 61 10.02 -18.38 -4.37
N VAL A 62 9.94 -17.26 -3.66
CA VAL A 62 9.71 -17.21 -2.22
C VAL A 62 8.36 -17.84 -1.83
N ALA A 63 7.33 -17.63 -2.64
CA ALA A 63 5.99 -18.14 -2.40
C ALA A 63 5.88 -19.69 -2.38
N LYS A 64 6.89 -20.40 -2.91
CA LYS A 64 6.92 -21.88 -2.84
C LYS A 64 7.09 -22.38 -1.41
N THR A 65 7.75 -21.62 -0.55
CA THR A 65 8.05 -21.98 0.85
C THR A 65 7.40 -21.04 1.86
N LYS A 66 7.39 -19.73 1.56
CA LYS A 66 6.93 -18.66 2.46
C LYS A 66 5.74 -17.89 1.87
N LEU A 67 4.72 -18.59 1.33
CA LEU A 67 3.59 -17.95 0.65
C LEU A 67 2.89 -16.91 1.53
N ARG A 68 2.66 -17.22 2.82
CA ARG A 68 1.97 -16.33 3.74
C ARG A 68 2.65 -14.95 3.81
N ASP A 69 3.97 -14.93 3.84
CA ASP A 69 4.76 -13.73 4.07
C ASP A 69 4.82 -12.83 2.83
N VAL A 70 4.69 -13.42 1.64
CA VAL A 70 4.89 -12.70 0.37
C VAL A 70 3.64 -12.57 -0.49
N ILE A 71 2.51 -13.14 -0.07
CA ILE A 71 1.30 -13.20 -0.91
C ILE A 71 0.77 -11.81 -1.28
N LEU A 72 0.85 -10.84 -0.37
CA LEU A 72 0.43 -9.46 -0.64
C LEU A 72 1.43 -8.73 -1.56
N GLY A 73 2.72 -8.96 -1.36
CA GLY A 73 3.74 -8.44 -2.27
C GLY A 73 3.58 -9.00 -3.69
N LEU A 74 3.33 -10.32 -3.79
CA LEU A 74 3.06 -10.96 -5.08
C LEU A 74 1.79 -10.40 -5.72
N ALA A 75 0.73 -10.15 -4.97
CA ALA A 75 -0.49 -9.52 -5.46
C ALA A 75 -0.23 -8.09 -5.98
N GLY A 76 0.53 -7.29 -5.23
CA GLY A 76 0.84 -5.89 -5.57
C GLY A 76 1.64 -5.74 -6.88
N VAL A 77 2.39 -6.76 -7.29
CA VAL A 77 3.16 -6.72 -8.55
C VAL A 77 2.39 -7.29 -9.75
N GLN A 78 1.18 -7.84 -9.58
CA GLN A 78 0.38 -8.33 -10.71
C GLN A 78 -0.07 -7.19 -11.60
N LYS A 79 0.01 -7.39 -12.92
CA LYS A 79 -0.54 -6.44 -13.91
C LYS A 79 -2.05 -6.62 -14.06
N ASP A 80 -2.52 -7.86 -13.98
CA ASP A 80 -3.93 -8.21 -14.04
C ASP A 80 -4.59 -8.01 -12.67
N LEU A 81 -5.60 -7.16 -12.61
CA LEU A 81 -6.31 -6.86 -11.37
C LEU A 81 -7.15 -8.04 -10.87
N GLY A 82 -7.56 -8.94 -11.75
CA GLY A 82 -8.27 -10.17 -11.39
C GLY A 82 -7.36 -11.14 -10.65
N GLU A 83 -6.13 -11.30 -11.13
CA GLU A 83 -5.12 -12.14 -10.47
C GLU A 83 -4.68 -11.52 -9.13
N ALA A 84 -4.45 -10.19 -9.09
CA ALA A 84 -4.19 -9.49 -7.84
C ALA A 84 -5.29 -9.76 -6.82
N LEU A 85 -6.55 -9.55 -7.20
CA LEU A 85 -7.71 -9.78 -6.34
C LEU A 85 -7.82 -11.26 -5.89
N ARG A 86 -7.47 -12.22 -6.74
CA ARG A 86 -7.46 -13.65 -6.39
C ARG A 86 -6.45 -13.95 -5.28
N LEU A 87 -5.25 -13.37 -5.38
CA LEU A 87 -4.19 -13.51 -4.36
C LEU A 87 -4.56 -12.80 -3.05
N GLU A 88 -5.06 -11.59 -3.13
CA GLU A 88 -5.51 -10.81 -1.97
C GLU A 88 -6.64 -11.52 -1.21
N ARG A 89 -7.62 -12.07 -1.92
CA ARG A 89 -8.69 -12.88 -1.30
C ARG A 89 -8.14 -14.19 -0.69
N LYS A 90 -7.08 -14.77 -1.26
CA LYS A 90 -6.40 -15.91 -0.65
C LYS A 90 -5.71 -15.48 0.65
N ALA A 91 -5.03 -14.32 0.64
CA ALA A 91 -4.41 -13.74 1.84
C ALA A 91 -5.45 -13.51 2.95
N TRP A 92 -6.61 -12.91 2.61
CA TRP A 92 -7.71 -12.73 3.54
C TRP A 92 -8.18 -14.04 4.18
N ARG A 93 -8.36 -15.12 3.38
CA ARG A 93 -8.73 -16.45 3.89
C ARG A 93 -7.65 -17.09 4.76
N MET A 94 -6.40 -16.69 4.61
CA MET A 94 -5.29 -17.09 5.48
C MET A 94 -5.22 -16.26 6.77
N GLY A 95 -6.17 -15.34 7.00
CA GLY A 95 -6.24 -14.48 8.18
C GLY A 95 -5.28 -13.29 8.14
N ILE A 96 -4.84 -12.87 6.95
CA ILE A 96 -4.03 -11.66 6.77
C ILE A 96 -5.00 -10.49 6.63
N VAL A 97 -5.17 -9.72 7.70
CA VAL A 97 -6.23 -8.69 7.79
C VAL A 97 -5.96 -7.51 6.87
N GLU A 98 -4.70 -7.16 6.65
CA GLU A 98 -4.24 -6.11 5.74
C GLU A 98 -4.71 -6.33 4.29
N ALA A 99 -5.00 -7.57 3.94
CA ALA A 99 -5.55 -7.93 2.63
C ALA A 99 -6.89 -7.21 2.34
N ALA A 100 -7.66 -6.84 3.37
CA ALA A 100 -8.94 -6.14 3.18
C ALA A 100 -8.74 -4.77 2.52
N ASN A 101 -7.72 -4.02 2.95
CA ASN A 101 -7.37 -2.74 2.34
C ASN A 101 -6.91 -2.92 0.89
N ASN A 102 -6.05 -3.91 0.63
CA ASN A 102 -5.57 -4.19 -0.73
C ASN A 102 -6.71 -4.59 -1.67
N ILE A 103 -7.60 -5.50 -1.23
CA ILE A 103 -8.82 -5.87 -1.98
C ILE A 103 -9.67 -4.63 -2.30
N ALA A 104 -9.83 -3.73 -1.32
CA ALA A 104 -10.59 -2.51 -1.52
C ALA A 104 -9.93 -1.61 -2.58
N MET A 105 -8.60 -1.45 -2.53
CA MET A 105 -7.86 -0.66 -3.51
C MET A 105 -7.94 -1.28 -4.90
N THR A 106 -7.84 -2.60 -5.02
CA THR A 106 -8.00 -3.31 -6.29
C THR A 106 -9.42 -3.11 -6.86
N TYR A 107 -10.47 -3.19 -6.04
CA TYR A 107 -11.83 -2.85 -6.48
C TYR A 107 -11.98 -1.37 -6.87
N SER A 108 -11.27 -0.47 -6.19
CA SER A 108 -11.26 0.93 -6.56
C SER A 108 -10.62 1.14 -7.94
N MET A 109 -9.50 0.48 -8.22
CA MET A 109 -8.87 0.50 -9.55
C MET A 109 -9.75 -0.10 -10.65
N MET A 110 -10.60 -1.08 -10.30
CA MET A 110 -11.61 -1.66 -11.20
C MET A 110 -12.85 -0.76 -11.38
N GLY A 111 -12.92 0.41 -10.75
CA GLY A 111 -14.09 1.29 -10.80
C GLY A 111 -15.32 0.72 -10.09
N ARG A 112 -15.14 -0.08 -9.03
CA ARG A 112 -16.22 -0.70 -8.25
C ARG A 112 -16.35 -0.10 -6.85
N PRO A 113 -16.87 1.14 -6.71
CA PRO A 113 -16.87 1.89 -5.46
C PRO A 113 -17.61 1.20 -4.32
N LYS A 114 -18.76 0.58 -4.57
CA LYS A 114 -19.53 -0.13 -3.52
C LYS A 114 -18.74 -1.30 -2.94
N MET A 115 -18.00 -2.04 -3.78
CA MET A 115 -17.17 -3.16 -3.32
C MET A 115 -15.96 -2.66 -2.53
N CYS A 116 -15.31 -1.59 -2.99
CA CYS A 116 -14.24 -0.93 -2.27
C CYS A 116 -14.69 -0.54 -0.86
N PHE A 117 -15.78 0.23 -0.74
CA PHE A 117 -16.33 0.64 0.54
C PHE A 117 -16.69 -0.54 1.45
N SER A 118 -17.33 -1.59 0.90
CA SER A 118 -17.68 -2.79 1.66
C SER A 118 -16.45 -3.49 2.26
N TRP A 119 -15.37 -3.62 1.49
CA TRP A 119 -14.14 -4.25 1.98
C TRP A 119 -13.40 -3.39 3.00
N LEU A 120 -13.37 -2.07 2.84
CA LEU A 120 -12.83 -1.17 3.86
C LEU A 120 -13.58 -1.28 5.18
N ASN A 121 -14.91 -1.36 5.16
CA ASN A 121 -15.69 -1.56 6.39
C ASN A 121 -15.39 -2.92 7.05
N ARG A 122 -15.23 -3.99 6.27
CA ARG A 122 -14.87 -5.31 6.82
C ARG A 122 -13.49 -5.29 7.48
N GLY A 123 -12.50 -4.70 6.80
CA GLY A 123 -11.16 -4.56 7.35
C GLY A 123 -11.15 -3.68 8.60
N TYR A 124 -11.84 -2.54 8.55
CA TYR A 124 -11.95 -1.62 9.66
C TYR A 124 -12.56 -2.22 10.93
N ALA A 125 -13.50 -3.15 10.78
CA ALA A 125 -14.12 -3.85 11.91
C ALA A 125 -13.15 -4.77 12.67
N ILE A 126 -12.07 -5.23 12.01
CA ILE A 126 -11.09 -6.16 12.58
C ILE A 126 -9.81 -5.40 12.96
N ASP A 127 -9.30 -4.62 12.00
CA ASP A 127 -8.10 -3.79 12.15
C ASP A 127 -8.39 -2.37 11.63
N PRO A 128 -8.79 -1.46 12.52
CA PRO A 128 -9.04 -0.07 12.15
C PRO A 128 -7.84 0.62 11.52
N ALA A 129 -6.62 0.31 11.96
CA ALA A 129 -5.42 0.99 11.50
C ALA A 129 -5.24 0.86 9.98
N SER A 130 -5.37 -0.35 9.45
CA SER A 130 -5.16 -0.62 8.01
C SER A 130 -6.18 0.05 7.09
N CYS A 131 -7.38 0.39 7.58
CA CYS A 131 -8.48 0.80 6.71
C CYS A 131 -9.03 2.20 6.98
N ALA A 132 -8.76 2.79 8.15
CA ALA A 132 -9.39 4.04 8.59
C ALA A 132 -9.18 5.19 7.61
N TYR A 133 -7.96 5.38 7.12
CA TYR A 133 -7.63 6.46 6.19
C TYR A 133 -8.43 6.38 4.88
N HIS A 134 -8.42 5.22 4.24
CA HIS A 134 -9.15 5.04 2.98
C HIS A 134 -10.67 5.06 3.18
N LEU A 135 -11.16 4.59 4.34
CA LEU A 135 -12.57 4.69 4.70
C LEU A 135 -13.00 6.15 4.91
N ALA A 136 -12.13 6.98 5.52
CA ALA A 136 -12.34 8.42 5.64
C ALA A 136 -12.45 9.08 4.26
N LEU A 137 -11.55 8.74 3.33
CA LEU A 137 -11.63 9.23 1.94
C LEU A 137 -12.95 8.85 1.27
N CYS A 138 -13.43 7.61 1.48
CA CYS A 138 -14.72 7.19 0.93
C CYS A 138 -15.87 8.09 1.43
N PHE A 139 -15.92 8.42 2.72
CA PHE A 139 -16.92 9.35 3.25
C PHE A 139 -16.72 10.78 2.77
N LEU A 140 -15.46 11.23 2.66
CA LEU A 140 -15.15 12.60 2.24
C LEU A 140 -15.67 12.90 0.83
N VAL A 141 -15.45 11.98 -0.12
CA VAL A 141 -15.83 12.19 -1.52
C VAL A 141 -17.12 11.47 -1.95
N GLY A 142 -17.72 10.67 -1.07
CA GLY A 142 -18.92 9.88 -1.40
C GLY A 142 -18.60 8.67 -2.29
N TYR A 143 -17.44 8.01 -2.09
CA TYR A 143 -17.03 6.88 -2.91
C TYR A 143 -17.60 5.57 -2.39
N GLY A 144 -18.60 5.05 -3.09
CA GLY A 144 -19.30 3.81 -2.72
C GLY A 144 -20.27 3.95 -1.54
N THR A 145 -20.41 5.14 -0.98
CA THR A 145 -21.29 5.51 0.12
C THR A 145 -21.80 6.93 -0.06
N ALA A 146 -22.77 7.34 0.77
CA ALA A 146 -23.15 8.75 0.86
C ALA A 146 -21.97 9.56 1.43
N ARG A 147 -21.81 10.78 0.90
CA ARG A 147 -20.80 11.71 1.40
C ARG A 147 -21.15 12.14 2.82
N SER A 148 -20.15 12.14 3.69
CA SER A 148 -20.28 12.64 5.07
C SER A 148 -18.92 13.16 5.57
N PRO A 149 -18.67 14.48 5.45
CA PRO A 149 -17.48 15.11 5.98
C PRO A 149 -17.30 14.87 7.48
N GLU A 150 -18.38 14.81 8.26
CA GLU A 150 -18.33 14.58 9.70
C GLU A 150 -17.80 13.18 10.03
N LYS A 151 -18.20 12.15 9.28
CA LYS A 151 -17.65 10.79 9.43
C LYS A 151 -16.20 10.74 8.98
N ALA A 152 -15.86 11.42 7.90
CA ALA A 152 -14.49 11.53 7.41
C ALA A 152 -13.59 12.19 8.46
N SER A 153 -14.00 13.32 9.03
CA SER A 153 -13.26 14.03 10.07
C SER A 153 -13.01 13.17 11.30
N ARG A 154 -14.03 12.43 11.78
CA ARG A 154 -13.85 11.50 12.92
C ARG A 154 -12.81 10.42 12.65
N LEU A 155 -12.79 9.87 11.43
CA LEU A 155 -11.83 8.85 11.05
C LEU A 155 -10.43 9.42 10.86
N PHE A 156 -10.26 10.59 10.23
CA PHE A 156 -8.96 11.24 10.11
C PHE A 156 -8.38 11.62 11.48
N ASN A 157 -9.21 12.16 12.39
CA ASN A 157 -8.79 12.43 13.77
C ASN A 157 -8.33 11.13 14.47
N ARG A 158 -9.01 10.00 14.21
CA ARG A 158 -8.61 8.72 14.78
C ARG A 158 -7.27 8.23 14.21
N VAL A 159 -7.03 8.41 12.91
CA VAL A 159 -5.73 8.12 12.27
C VAL A 159 -4.61 8.90 12.94
N ILE A 160 -4.81 10.23 13.13
CA ILE A 160 -3.80 11.11 13.72
C ILE A 160 -3.54 10.77 15.19
N ARG A 161 -4.59 10.57 16.00
CA ARG A 161 -4.45 10.32 17.45
C ARG A 161 -3.78 8.98 17.77
N ASN A 162 -3.92 8.00 16.91
CA ASN A 162 -3.35 6.68 17.14
C ASN A 162 -1.97 6.50 16.48
N GLU A 163 -1.41 7.57 15.88
CA GLU A 163 -0.11 7.54 15.19
C GLU A 163 0.08 6.29 14.32
N TRP A 164 -1.01 5.89 13.65
CA TRP A 164 -0.97 4.68 12.82
C TRP A 164 0.02 4.88 11.68
N GLU A 165 1.02 4.00 11.64
CA GLU A 165 2.21 4.07 10.81
C GLU A 165 1.90 4.24 9.31
N CYS A 166 1.68 5.47 8.91
CA CYS A 166 1.68 5.91 7.52
C CYS A 166 2.07 7.39 7.52
N PRO A 167 3.38 7.73 7.57
CA PRO A 167 3.83 9.13 7.65
C PRO A 167 3.16 10.03 6.62
N ASP A 168 3.10 9.58 5.36
CA ASP A 168 2.38 10.29 4.29
C ASP A 168 0.87 10.38 4.54
N GLY A 169 0.29 9.38 5.20
CA GLY A 169 -1.13 9.33 5.56
C GLY A 169 -1.49 10.29 6.70
N LEU A 170 -0.60 10.48 7.67
CA LEU A 170 -0.81 11.42 8.78
C LEU A 170 -0.82 12.87 8.26
N GLU A 171 0.16 13.25 7.45
CA GLU A 171 0.21 14.58 6.85
C GLU A 171 -1.00 14.84 5.95
N CYS A 172 -1.35 13.86 5.10
CA CYS A 172 -2.55 13.97 4.27
C CYS A 172 -3.83 14.04 5.10
N ALA A 173 -3.95 13.28 6.20
CA ALA A 173 -5.12 13.31 7.08
C ALA A 173 -5.30 14.69 7.73
N ALA A 174 -4.20 15.30 8.22
CA ALA A 174 -4.22 16.64 8.79
C ALA A 174 -4.69 17.68 7.76
N LYS A 175 -4.13 17.66 6.55
CA LYS A 175 -4.54 18.55 5.46
C LYS A 175 -6.01 18.37 5.04
N PHE A 176 -6.51 17.13 5.06
CA PHE A 176 -7.93 16.91 4.78
C PHE A 176 -8.84 17.45 5.89
N LEU A 177 -8.40 17.43 7.15
CA LEU A 177 -9.15 18.06 8.24
C LEU A 177 -9.22 19.58 8.07
N GLU A 178 -8.11 20.24 7.75
CA GLU A 178 -8.06 21.67 7.43
C GLU A 178 -9.05 22.01 6.30
N MET A 179 -9.01 21.26 5.20
CA MET A 179 -9.95 21.45 4.08
C MET A 179 -11.42 21.26 4.50
N ILE A 180 -11.71 20.32 5.40
CA ILE A 180 -13.08 20.11 5.91
C ILE A 180 -13.52 21.30 6.75
N GLU A 181 -12.65 21.83 7.62
CA GLU A 181 -12.94 22.99 8.47
C GLU A 181 -13.17 24.26 7.63
N GLU A 182 -12.41 24.44 6.56
CA GLU A 182 -12.56 25.54 5.60
C GLU A 182 -13.77 25.40 4.66
N GLY A 183 -14.49 24.26 4.72
CA GLY A 183 -15.61 23.96 3.84
C GLY A 183 -15.17 23.62 2.41
N GLU A 184 -13.87 23.42 2.20
CA GLU A 184 -13.32 22.97 0.93
C GLU A 184 -13.33 21.45 0.83
N PHE A 185 -13.80 20.93 -0.30
CA PHE A 185 -13.90 19.48 -0.46
C PHE A 185 -13.32 19.04 -1.80
N PRO A 186 -12.51 17.96 -1.80
CA PRO A 186 -12.08 17.38 -3.05
C PRO A 186 -13.32 16.89 -3.82
N LYS A 187 -13.42 17.28 -5.08
CA LYS A 187 -14.51 16.80 -5.94
C LYS A 187 -14.31 15.32 -6.20
N ALA A 188 -15.35 14.53 -5.99
CA ALA A 188 -15.35 13.14 -6.47
C ALA A 188 -14.99 13.16 -7.96
N SER A 189 -13.93 12.45 -8.32
CA SER A 189 -13.52 12.38 -9.72
C SER A 189 -14.62 11.68 -10.52
N ARG A 190 -15.29 12.40 -11.42
CA ARG A 190 -16.25 11.83 -12.38
C ARG A 190 -15.63 10.80 -13.34
N SER A 191 -14.31 10.71 -13.35
CA SER A 191 -13.51 9.92 -14.31
C SER A 191 -13.08 8.55 -13.81
N GLY A 192 -13.76 7.93 -12.84
CA GLY A 192 -13.44 6.56 -12.40
C GLY A 192 -12.04 6.38 -11.75
N ARG A 193 -11.42 7.45 -11.27
CA ARG A 193 -10.14 7.36 -10.59
C ARG A 193 -10.26 6.60 -9.28
N SER A 194 -9.25 5.79 -8.98
CA SER A 194 -9.13 5.07 -7.72
C SER A 194 -9.19 6.02 -6.52
N ILE A 195 -9.85 5.58 -5.42
CA ILE A 195 -9.90 6.33 -4.16
C ILE A 195 -8.50 6.64 -3.64
N GLY A 196 -7.53 5.76 -3.85
CA GLY A 196 -6.14 5.97 -3.49
C GLY A 196 -5.43 7.10 -4.25
N SER A 197 -6.05 7.67 -5.29
CA SER A 197 -5.52 8.83 -6.02
C SER A 197 -6.03 10.17 -5.49
N VAL A 198 -6.92 10.17 -4.51
CA VAL A 198 -7.42 11.41 -3.86
C VAL A 198 -6.28 12.01 -3.04
N ARG A 199 -5.97 13.27 -3.30
CA ARG A 199 -4.95 14.03 -2.58
C ARG A 199 -5.55 15.33 -2.07
N PRO A 200 -5.08 15.85 -0.93
CA PRO A 200 -5.41 17.20 -0.51
C PRO A 200 -4.79 18.20 -1.50
N LYS A 201 -5.39 19.38 -1.59
CA LYS A 201 -4.74 20.48 -2.31
C LYS A 201 -3.47 20.89 -1.54
N LEU A 202 -2.37 20.98 -2.25
CA LEU A 202 -1.13 21.58 -1.73
C LEU A 202 -1.19 23.06 -2.13
N HIS A 203 -1.23 23.95 -1.15
CA HIS A 203 -1.04 25.39 -1.35
C HIS A 203 0.43 25.73 -1.23
#